data_f822bb066178505d3618519dba90838e
#
_entry.id   f822bb066178505d3618519dba90838e
#
_cell.length_a   1.000
_cell.length_b   1.000
_cell.length_c   1.000
_cell.angle_alpha   90.00
_cell.angle_beta   90.00
_cell.angle_gamma   90.00
#
_symmetry.space_group_name_H-M   'P 1'
#
loop_
_entity.id
_entity.type
_entity.pdbx_description
1 polymer ?
#
loop_
_entity_poly.entity_id
_entity_poly.type
_entity_poly.pdbx_seq_one_letter_code
_entity_poly.pdbx_strand_id
1 'polypeptide(L)'
;RDLSGLIIIDFIDMLSYGNRRMVEKRLKEKCRSDRARIQIGRISNFGLLEMSRQRLRESAVKWKICLTDESFAQKLLKIVELKAVLSKAKFVELKVCEKISDFLKENFIDDLTYFEKKNKMKIDIITDRSLIIPEYIIDLKNKSKKTIELVEHFEKLKNLEQQKKQDNIIDL
;
A
#
# COMPACT_ATOMS: atom_id res chain seq x y z
N ARG A 1 -3.73 -7.61 -22.06
CA ARG A 1 -3.22 -6.88 -20.87
C ARG A 1 -3.14 -5.38 -21.11
N ASP A 2 -3.55 -4.70 -21.90
CA ASP A 2 -3.59 -3.23 -22.07
C ASP A 2 -2.33 -2.47 -21.57
N LEU A 3 -1.15 -3.06 -21.85
CA LEU A 3 0.14 -2.44 -21.51
C LEU A 3 0.29 -1.15 -22.32
N SER A 4 0.71 -0.07 -21.66
CA SER A 4 0.84 1.25 -22.27
C SER A 4 2.00 2.04 -21.65
N GLY A 5 2.41 3.08 -22.31
CA GLY A 5 3.56 3.88 -21.94
C GLY A 5 4.85 3.38 -22.62
N LEU A 6 5.99 3.56 -21.96
CA LEU A 6 7.28 3.06 -22.44
C LEU A 6 7.43 1.58 -22.08
N ILE A 7 7.76 0.77 -23.06
CA ILE A 7 7.96 -0.67 -22.93
C ILE A 7 9.35 -0.99 -23.48
N ILE A 8 10.15 -1.69 -22.67
CA ILE A 8 11.48 -2.17 -23.06
C ILE A 8 11.39 -3.68 -23.16
N ILE A 9 11.85 -4.22 -24.29
CA ILE A 9 11.88 -5.66 -24.55
C ILE A 9 13.34 -6.07 -24.66
N ASP A 10 13.71 -7.06 -23.86
CA ASP A 10 15.03 -7.70 -23.92
C ASP A 10 14.94 -8.91 -24.85
N PHE A 11 15.69 -8.85 -25.94
CA PHE A 11 15.81 -9.93 -26.93
C PHE A 11 17.11 -10.69 -26.73
N ILE A 12 17.10 -11.97 -27.10
CA ILE A 12 18.33 -12.75 -27.15
C ILE A 12 19.30 -12.06 -28.14
N ASP A 13 20.58 -12.04 -27.76
CA ASP A 13 21.63 -11.45 -28.58
C ASP A 13 21.63 -11.99 -30.01
N MET A 14 21.54 -11.08 -30.99
CA MET A 14 21.57 -11.39 -32.39
C MET A 14 22.78 -10.72 -33.02
N LEU A 15 23.76 -11.52 -33.44
CA LEU A 15 24.97 -11.04 -34.13
C LEU A 15 24.67 -10.46 -35.51
N SER A 16 23.69 -11.03 -36.23
CA SER A 16 23.32 -10.58 -37.56
C SER A 16 22.36 -9.40 -37.53
N TYR A 17 22.75 -8.30 -38.14
CA TYR A 17 21.89 -7.14 -38.37
C TYR A 17 20.62 -7.50 -39.17
N GLY A 18 20.72 -8.43 -40.13
CA GLY A 18 19.58 -8.91 -40.90
C GLY A 18 18.51 -9.56 -40.03
N ASN A 19 18.93 -10.35 -39.03
CA ASN A 19 18.01 -11.02 -38.13
C ASN A 19 17.29 -9.99 -37.20
N ARG A 20 18.01 -9.01 -36.68
CA ARG A 20 17.41 -7.93 -35.92
C ARG A 20 16.33 -7.20 -36.70
N ARG A 21 16.63 -6.85 -37.95
CA ARG A 21 15.70 -6.15 -38.83
C ARG A 21 14.47 -6.99 -39.22
N MET A 22 14.62 -8.30 -39.33
CA MET A 22 13.51 -9.22 -39.56
C MET A 22 12.57 -9.28 -38.37
N VAL A 23 13.10 -9.35 -37.14
CA VAL A 23 12.32 -9.32 -35.88
C VAL A 23 11.59 -7.98 -35.74
N GLU A 24 12.27 -6.85 -35.94
CA GLU A 24 11.65 -5.52 -35.93
C GLU A 24 10.48 -5.41 -36.93
N LYS A 25 10.67 -5.90 -38.15
CA LYS A 25 9.62 -5.89 -39.17
C LYS A 25 8.43 -6.72 -38.73
N ARG A 26 8.68 -7.93 -38.21
CA ARG A 26 7.63 -8.82 -37.75
C ARG A 26 6.83 -8.22 -36.57
N LEU A 27 7.53 -7.57 -35.64
CA LEU A 27 6.89 -6.87 -34.51
C LEU A 27 6.00 -5.73 -35.04
N LYS A 28 6.50 -4.89 -35.92
CA LYS A 28 5.73 -3.81 -36.55
C LYS A 28 4.49 -4.32 -37.30
N GLU A 29 4.60 -5.42 -38.02
CA GLU A 29 3.45 -6.04 -38.70
C GLU A 29 2.38 -6.51 -37.71
N LYS A 30 2.79 -7.13 -36.61
CA LYS A 30 1.85 -7.60 -35.57
C LYS A 30 1.18 -6.45 -34.79
N CYS A 31 1.88 -5.34 -34.63
CA CYS A 31 1.34 -4.16 -33.93
C CYS A 31 0.39 -3.32 -34.81
N ARG A 32 0.30 -3.56 -36.13
CA ARG A 32 -0.57 -2.79 -37.04
C ARG A 32 -2.05 -2.90 -36.76
N SER A 33 -2.51 -3.99 -36.14
CA SER A 33 -3.91 -4.20 -35.78
C SER A 33 -4.31 -3.51 -34.48
N ASP A 34 -3.35 -2.95 -33.78
CA ASP A 34 -3.64 -2.24 -32.53
C ASP A 34 -4.19 -0.83 -32.83
N ARG A 35 -5.26 -0.46 -32.12
CA ARG A 35 -5.89 0.88 -32.22
C ARG A 35 -5.04 1.98 -31.58
N ALA A 36 -4.14 1.61 -30.67
CA ALA A 36 -3.26 2.56 -30.00
C ALA A 36 -2.15 3.03 -30.95
N ARG A 37 -1.74 4.27 -30.82
CA ARG A 37 -0.54 4.76 -31.50
C ARG A 37 0.68 4.10 -30.89
N ILE A 38 1.42 3.35 -31.71
CA ILE A 38 2.62 2.63 -31.31
C ILE A 38 3.82 3.19 -32.09
N GLN A 39 4.88 3.48 -31.35
CA GLN A 39 6.20 3.80 -31.91
C GLN A 39 7.17 2.69 -31.52
N ILE A 40 7.88 2.13 -32.47
CA ILE A 40 8.81 1.02 -32.26
C ILE A 40 10.19 1.47 -32.73
N GLY A 41 11.13 1.46 -31.81
CA GLY A 41 12.54 1.72 -32.05
C GLY A 41 13.24 0.60 -32.81
N ARG A 42 14.56 0.65 -32.86
CA ARG A 42 15.43 -0.42 -33.36
C ARG A 42 15.97 -1.25 -32.20
N ILE A 43 16.28 -2.50 -32.47
CA ILE A 43 17.00 -3.34 -31.52
C ILE A 43 18.42 -2.80 -31.39
N SER A 44 18.82 -2.43 -30.18
CA SER A 44 20.17 -1.96 -29.89
C SER A 44 21.20 -3.07 -30.01
N ASN A 45 22.49 -2.72 -29.94
CA ASN A 45 23.57 -3.70 -29.92
C ASN A 45 23.54 -4.61 -28.68
N PHE A 46 22.84 -4.18 -27.62
CA PHE A 46 22.66 -4.92 -26.39
C PHE A 46 21.38 -5.79 -26.40
N GLY A 47 20.73 -5.97 -27.56
CA GLY A 47 19.49 -6.75 -27.64
C GLY A 47 18.23 -6.03 -27.15
N LEU A 48 18.30 -4.78 -26.71
CA LEU A 48 17.17 -4.04 -26.18
C LEU A 48 16.38 -3.33 -27.26
N LEU A 49 15.05 -3.50 -27.25
CA LEU A 49 14.13 -2.75 -28.10
C LEU A 49 13.23 -1.86 -27.24
N GLU A 50 13.23 -0.58 -27.58
CA GLU A 50 12.37 0.40 -26.95
C GLU A 50 11.13 0.61 -27.81
N MET A 51 9.96 0.59 -27.19
CA MET A 51 8.71 0.96 -27.84
C MET A 51 7.81 1.77 -26.92
N SER A 52 6.99 2.63 -27.50
CA SER A 52 5.95 3.32 -26.77
C SER A 52 4.57 2.96 -27.33
N ARG A 53 3.61 2.76 -26.44
CA ARG A 53 2.21 2.53 -26.78
C ARG A 53 1.33 3.55 -26.05
N GLN A 54 0.51 4.25 -26.79
CA GLN A 54 -0.42 5.23 -26.26
C GLN A 54 -1.41 4.59 -25.28
N ARG A 55 -1.67 5.25 -24.17
CA ARG A 55 -2.75 4.85 -23.25
C ARG A 55 -4.08 5.22 -23.89
N LEU A 56 -4.94 4.24 -24.11
CA LEU A 56 -6.30 4.43 -24.61
C LEU A 56 -7.30 4.66 -23.50
N ARG A 57 -6.98 4.22 -22.28
CA ARG A 57 -7.81 4.39 -21.08
C ARG A 57 -6.90 4.72 -19.91
N GLU A 58 -7.41 5.43 -18.93
CA GLU A 58 -6.73 5.53 -17.64
C GLU A 58 -6.57 4.15 -17.03
N SER A 59 -5.45 3.95 -16.34
CA SER A 59 -5.23 2.68 -15.64
C SER A 59 -6.30 2.53 -14.56
N ALA A 60 -7.29 1.66 -14.79
CA ALA A 60 -8.31 1.33 -13.79
C ALA A 60 -7.71 0.62 -12.57
N VAL A 61 -6.50 0.06 -12.72
CA VAL A 61 -5.81 -0.66 -11.66
C VAL A 61 -4.87 0.30 -10.94
N LYS A 62 -5.31 0.79 -9.80
CA LYS A 62 -4.44 1.47 -8.83
C LYS A 62 -3.84 0.41 -7.93
N TRP A 63 -2.53 0.23 -8.01
CA TRP A 63 -1.80 -0.64 -7.09
C TRP A 63 -1.72 0.03 -5.72
N LYS A 64 -2.28 -0.62 -4.72
CA LYS A 64 -2.16 -0.21 -3.33
C LYS A 64 -1.38 -1.28 -2.58
N ILE A 65 -0.27 -0.89 -1.95
CA ILE A 65 0.46 -1.78 -1.06
C ILE A 65 -0.24 -1.72 0.29
N CYS A 66 -0.86 -2.82 0.68
CA CYS A 66 -1.48 -2.97 1.99
C CYS A 66 -0.67 -3.97 2.83
N LEU A 67 -0.59 -3.72 4.12
CA LEU A 67 -0.05 -4.69 5.06
C LEU A 67 -1.00 -5.91 5.11
N THR A 68 -0.43 -7.10 5.28
CA THR A 68 -1.24 -8.28 5.65
C THR A 68 -1.84 -8.07 7.03
N ASP A 69 -2.91 -8.78 7.35
CA ASP A 69 -3.59 -8.67 8.65
C ASP A 69 -2.60 -8.94 9.80
N GLU A 70 -1.74 -9.94 9.63
CA GLU A 70 -0.68 -10.28 10.58
C GLU A 70 0.34 -9.15 10.75
N SER A 71 0.88 -8.62 9.66
CA SER A 71 1.85 -7.52 9.70
C SER A 71 1.24 -6.25 10.28
N PHE A 72 -0.05 -6.02 10.04
CA PHE A 72 -0.77 -4.89 10.60
C PHE A 72 -1.00 -5.07 12.10
N ALA A 73 -1.41 -6.26 12.56
CA ALA A 73 -1.56 -6.60 13.97
C ALA A 73 -0.24 -6.44 14.74
N GLN A 74 0.86 -6.97 14.21
CA GLN A 74 2.20 -6.80 14.80
C GLN A 74 2.62 -5.33 14.90
N LYS A 75 2.34 -4.53 13.86
CA LYS A 75 2.58 -3.09 13.86
C LYS A 75 1.78 -2.40 14.97
N LEU A 76 0.50 -2.73 15.12
CA LEU A 76 -0.35 -2.17 16.17
C LEU A 76 0.17 -2.48 17.57
N LEU A 77 0.54 -3.73 17.84
CA LEU A 77 1.12 -4.14 19.12
C LEU A 77 2.38 -3.35 19.46
N LYS A 78 3.27 -3.17 18.50
CA LYS A 78 4.49 -2.35 18.69
C LYS A 78 4.17 -0.88 18.99
N ILE A 79 3.18 -0.31 18.31
CA ILE A 79 2.75 1.08 18.56
C ILE A 79 2.15 1.19 19.96
N VAL A 80 1.27 0.26 20.34
CA VAL A 80 0.65 0.22 21.68
C VAL A 80 1.73 0.10 22.76
N GLU A 81 2.68 -0.83 22.64
CA GLU A 81 3.77 -1.00 23.60
C GLU A 81 4.59 0.28 23.73
N LEU A 82 5.07 0.81 22.60
CA LEU A 82 5.91 2.01 22.57
C LEU A 82 5.20 3.20 23.22
N LYS A 83 3.96 3.47 22.82
CA LYS A 83 3.18 4.61 23.29
C LYS A 83 2.79 4.46 24.75
N ALA A 84 2.36 3.27 25.18
CA ALA A 84 2.00 3.01 26.57
C ALA A 84 3.19 3.15 27.53
N VAL A 85 4.38 2.71 27.11
CA VAL A 85 5.61 2.87 27.90
C VAL A 85 6.02 4.34 28.00
N LEU A 86 6.01 5.07 26.90
CA LEU A 86 6.39 6.50 26.87
C LEU A 86 5.43 7.36 27.69
N SER A 87 4.12 7.14 27.59
CA SER A 87 3.09 7.90 28.31
C SER A 87 2.87 7.40 29.73
N LYS A 88 3.51 6.29 30.15
CA LYS A 88 3.29 5.61 31.44
C LYS A 88 1.80 5.27 31.67
N ALA A 89 1.09 4.95 30.62
CA ALA A 89 -0.33 4.61 30.65
C ALA A 89 -0.58 3.36 31.52
N LYS A 90 -1.76 3.30 32.15
CA LYS A 90 -2.21 2.13 32.91
C LYS A 90 -3.39 1.41 32.27
N PHE A 91 -4.11 2.10 31.42
CA PHE A 91 -5.18 1.54 30.61
C PHE A 91 -4.98 1.98 29.16
N VAL A 92 -5.12 1.05 28.24
CA VAL A 92 -5.03 1.27 26.80
C VAL A 92 -6.30 0.73 26.17
N GLU A 93 -7.04 1.57 25.49
CA GLU A 93 -8.17 1.15 24.66
C GLU A 93 -7.74 1.19 23.19
N LEU A 94 -7.68 0.04 22.55
CA LEU A 94 -7.35 -0.11 21.13
C LEU A 94 -8.64 -0.36 20.34
N LYS A 95 -9.07 0.63 19.54
CA LYS A 95 -10.22 0.50 18.65
C LYS A 95 -9.74 0.15 17.25
N VAL A 96 -10.25 -0.95 16.73
CA VAL A 96 -9.91 -1.49 15.41
C VAL A 96 -11.12 -2.11 14.75
N CYS A 97 -11.06 -2.36 13.45
CA CYS A 97 -12.13 -3.07 12.75
C CYS A 97 -12.29 -4.50 13.28
N GLU A 98 -13.47 -5.09 13.11
CA GLU A 98 -13.87 -6.41 13.59
C GLU A 98 -12.84 -7.49 13.23
N LYS A 99 -12.42 -7.53 11.96
CA LYS A 99 -11.44 -8.51 11.46
C LYS A 99 -10.11 -8.51 12.22
N ILE A 100 -9.57 -7.34 12.53
CA ILE A 100 -8.31 -7.20 13.26
C ILE A 100 -8.50 -7.45 14.75
N SER A 101 -9.65 -7.07 15.31
CA SER A 101 -9.98 -7.37 16.70
C SER A 101 -9.98 -8.88 16.96
N ASP A 102 -10.65 -9.64 16.10
CA ASP A 102 -10.73 -11.10 16.22
C ASP A 102 -9.35 -11.73 16.01
N PHE A 103 -8.62 -11.29 14.98
CA PHE A 103 -7.28 -11.76 14.70
C PHE A 103 -6.31 -11.53 15.87
N LEU A 104 -6.35 -10.36 16.52
CA LEU A 104 -5.54 -10.06 17.71
C LEU A 104 -5.89 -10.94 18.90
N LYS A 105 -7.18 -11.19 19.13
CA LYS A 105 -7.66 -12.04 20.23
C LYS A 105 -7.34 -13.52 20.02
N GLU A 106 -7.31 -14.00 18.79
CA GLU A 106 -7.02 -15.40 18.48
C GLU A 106 -5.51 -15.70 18.44
N ASN A 107 -4.71 -14.83 17.83
CA ASN A 107 -3.32 -15.14 17.52
C ASN A 107 -2.29 -14.44 18.41
N PHE A 108 -2.68 -13.38 19.12
CA PHE A 108 -1.75 -12.54 19.91
C PHE A 108 -2.12 -12.41 21.38
N ILE A 109 -2.94 -13.33 21.90
CA ILE A 109 -3.39 -13.28 23.30
C ILE A 109 -2.22 -13.42 24.29
N ASP A 110 -1.23 -14.24 23.96
CA ASP A 110 -0.04 -14.46 24.78
C ASP A 110 0.84 -13.21 24.82
N ASP A 111 1.03 -12.56 23.70
CA ASP A 111 1.79 -11.30 23.59
C ASP A 111 1.10 -10.18 24.35
N LEU A 112 -0.22 -10.06 24.23
CA LEU A 112 -1.02 -9.08 24.98
C LEU A 112 -0.90 -9.31 26.49
N THR A 113 -1.07 -10.53 26.96
CA THR A 113 -0.92 -10.88 28.39
C THR A 113 0.50 -10.65 28.89
N TYR A 114 1.49 -10.93 28.08
CA TYR A 114 2.89 -10.63 28.40
C TYR A 114 3.12 -9.12 28.58
N PHE A 115 2.63 -8.28 27.64
CA PHE A 115 2.75 -6.83 27.71
C PHE A 115 2.01 -6.24 28.89
N GLU A 116 0.81 -6.74 29.22
CA GLU A 116 0.04 -6.32 30.38
C GLU A 116 0.80 -6.57 31.68
N LYS A 117 1.37 -7.78 31.84
CA LYS A 117 2.14 -8.16 33.03
C LYS A 117 3.45 -7.38 33.13
N LYS A 118 4.20 -7.27 32.03
CA LYS A 118 5.50 -6.58 31.99
C LYS A 118 5.39 -5.10 32.35
N ASN A 119 4.40 -4.42 31.81
CA ASN A 119 4.24 -2.97 31.95
C ASN A 119 3.21 -2.57 33.02
N LYS A 120 2.60 -3.56 33.71
CA LYS A 120 1.55 -3.35 34.72
C LYS A 120 0.44 -2.43 34.21
N MET A 121 -0.06 -2.73 33.02
CA MET A 121 -1.15 -2.01 32.34
C MET A 121 -2.24 -3.00 31.91
N LYS A 122 -3.40 -2.48 31.54
CA LYS A 122 -4.49 -3.24 30.90
C LYS A 122 -4.70 -2.76 29.49
N ILE A 123 -4.92 -3.72 28.56
CA ILE A 123 -5.19 -3.47 27.15
C ILE A 123 -6.58 -4.00 26.83
N ASP A 124 -7.50 -3.10 26.50
CA ASP A 124 -8.86 -3.44 26.09
C ASP A 124 -8.97 -3.25 24.56
N ILE A 125 -9.30 -4.32 23.84
CA ILE A 125 -9.53 -4.29 22.39
C ILE A 125 -11.02 -4.10 22.14
N ILE A 126 -11.37 -2.96 21.56
CA ILE A 126 -12.73 -2.57 21.23
C ILE A 126 -12.94 -2.67 19.71
N THR A 127 -13.96 -3.41 19.32
CA THR A 127 -14.35 -3.53 17.91
C THR A 127 -15.14 -2.28 17.50
N ASP A 128 -14.67 -1.60 16.45
CA ASP A 128 -15.38 -0.47 15.84
C ASP A 128 -15.62 -0.76 14.36
N ARG A 129 -16.90 -0.92 14.00
CA ARG A 129 -17.32 -1.23 12.62
C ARG A 129 -17.18 -0.04 11.66
N SER A 130 -16.95 1.15 12.17
CA SER A 130 -16.72 2.33 11.32
C SER A 130 -15.29 2.38 10.76
N LEU A 131 -14.35 1.67 11.39
CA LEU A 131 -12.95 1.62 11.01
C LEU A 131 -12.70 0.57 9.94
N ILE A 132 -11.82 0.89 9.01
CA ILE A 132 -11.34 -0.02 7.96
C ILE A 132 -9.81 -0.09 8.01
N ILE A 133 -9.23 -1.23 7.62
CA ILE A 133 -7.77 -1.38 7.55
C ILE A 133 -7.20 -0.34 6.56
N PRO A 134 -6.20 0.46 6.95
CA PRO A 134 -5.33 0.41 8.14
C PRO A 134 -5.69 1.41 9.25
N GLU A 135 -6.96 1.74 9.45
CA GLU A 135 -7.40 2.72 10.44
C GLU A 135 -7.43 2.12 11.84
N TYR A 136 -7.04 2.91 12.85
CA TYR A 136 -7.10 2.54 14.26
C TYR A 136 -7.12 3.77 15.16
N ILE A 137 -7.60 3.57 16.39
CA ILE A 137 -7.58 4.58 17.47
C ILE A 137 -6.99 3.93 18.72
N ILE A 138 -6.02 4.56 19.33
CA ILE A 138 -5.42 4.13 20.59
C ILE A 138 -5.66 5.24 21.61
N ASP A 139 -6.42 4.95 22.65
CA ASP A 139 -6.66 5.86 23.77
C ASP A 139 -5.87 5.40 25.00
N LEU A 140 -4.88 6.17 25.37
CA LEU A 140 -3.97 5.91 26.49
C LEU A 140 -4.46 6.64 27.72
N LYS A 141 -4.77 5.90 28.81
CA LYS A 141 -5.37 6.44 30.02
C LYS A 141 -4.49 6.20 31.25
N ASN A 142 -4.60 7.12 32.22
CA ASN A 142 -3.94 7.00 33.53
C ASN A 142 -4.73 6.07 34.46
N LYS A 143 -4.24 5.93 35.73
CA LYS A 143 -4.94 5.18 36.80
C LYS A 143 -6.37 5.69 37.06
N SER A 144 -6.62 6.95 36.85
CA SER A 144 -7.94 7.59 37.05
C SER A 144 -8.83 7.52 35.83
N LYS A 145 -8.47 6.71 34.81
CA LYS A 145 -9.16 6.55 33.52
C LYS A 145 -9.33 7.87 32.73
N LYS A 146 -8.50 8.87 32.98
CA LYS A 146 -8.43 10.08 32.15
C LYS A 146 -7.48 9.84 30.98
N THR A 147 -7.85 10.25 29.78
CA THR A 147 -7.03 10.17 28.57
C THR A 147 -5.78 11.02 28.75
N ILE A 148 -4.62 10.41 28.55
CA ILE A 148 -3.30 11.07 28.53
C ILE A 148 -2.96 11.45 27.10
N GLU A 149 -3.11 10.51 26.18
CA GLU A 149 -2.78 10.67 24.76
C GLU A 149 -3.78 9.89 23.93
N LEU A 150 -4.25 10.50 22.84
CA LEU A 150 -5.09 9.86 21.83
C LEU A 150 -4.30 9.78 20.54
N VAL A 151 -4.10 8.57 20.02
CA VAL A 151 -3.41 8.32 18.77
C VAL A 151 -4.42 7.83 17.75
N GLU A 152 -4.67 8.62 16.73
CA GLU A 152 -5.62 8.29 15.68
C GLU A 152 -4.91 8.15 14.34
N HIS A 153 -5.30 7.16 13.56
CA HIS A 153 -4.82 6.95 12.21
C HIS A 153 -6.00 6.71 11.27
N PHE A 154 -6.35 7.73 10.49
CA PHE A 154 -7.40 7.67 9.50
C PHE A 154 -6.84 7.87 8.09
N GLU A 155 -7.07 6.91 7.21
CA GLU A 155 -6.63 7.02 5.82
C GLU A 155 -7.54 7.94 4.98
N LYS A 156 -8.82 8.01 5.32
CA LYS A 156 -9.81 8.83 4.60
C LYS A 156 -9.52 10.33 4.64
N LEU A 157 -9.01 10.84 5.76
CA LEU A 157 -8.71 12.28 5.89
C LEU A 157 -7.56 12.70 4.98
N LYS A 158 -6.52 11.87 4.83
CA LYS A 158 -5.39 12.18 3.92
C LYS A 158 -5.80 12.19 2.45
N ASN A 159 -6.71 11.30 2.05
CA ASN A 159 -7.20 11.23 0.68
C ASN A 159 -8.10 12.44 0.33
N LEU A 160 -8.91 12.92 1.27
CA LEU A 160 -9.75 14.12 1.09
C LEU A 160 -8.91 15.41 1.02
N GLU A 161 -7.85 15.52 1.81
CA GLU A 161 -6.94 16.67 1.75
C GLU A 161 -6.10 16.67 0.46
N GLN A 162 -5.72 15.49 -0.05
CA GLN A 162 -5.02 15.36 -1.33
C GLN A 162 -5.94 15.67 -2.51
N GLN A 163 -7.21 15.23 -2.47
CA GLN A 163 -8.20 15.58 -3.49
C GLN A 163 -8.49 17.08 -3.51
N LYS A 164 -8.70 17.71 -2.36
CA LYS A 164 -8.90 19.18 -2.28
C LYS A 164 -7.69 19.97 -2.76
N LYS A 165 -6.46 19.46 -2.60
CA LYS A 165 -5.26 20.10 -3.15
C LYS A 165 -5.13 19.93 -4.67
N GLN A 166 -5.62 18.81 -5.23
CA GLN A 166 -5.65 18.61 -6.67
C GLN A 166 -6.75 19.44 -7.35
N ASP A 167 -7.93 19.55 -6.75
CA ASP A 167 -9.04 20.36 -7.26
C ASP A 167 -8.68 21.86 -7.29
N ASN A 168 -7.94 22.35 -6.28
CA ASN A 168 -7.46 23.74 -6.24
C ASN A 168 -6.30 24.07 -7.21
N ILE A 169 -5.70 23.07 -7.88
CA ILE A 169 -4.66 23.28 -8.91
C ILE A 169 -5.26 23.37 -10.31
N ILE A 170 -6.51 22.90 -10.48
CA ILE A 170 -7.21 22.90 -11.79
C ILE A 170 -7.93 24.23 -12.04
N ASP A 171 -8.13 25.04 -11.01
CA ASP A 171 -8.84 26.35 -11.10
C ASP A 171 -7.90 27.57 -11.22
N LEU A 172 -6.62 27.36 -11.59
CA LEU A 172 -5.62 28.38 -11.92
C LEU A 172 -5.08 28.19 -13.34
#